data_79b2e530190da250c49b4b10fb1b1b7d
#
_entry.id   79b2e530190da250c49b4b10fb1b1b7d
#
_cell.length_a   1.000
_cell.length_b   1.000
_cell.length_c   1.000
_cell.angle_alpha   90.00
_cell.angle_beta   90.00
_cell.angle_gamma   90.00
#
_symmetry.space_group_name_H-M   'P 1'
#
loop_
_entity.id
_entity.type
_entity.pdbx_description
1 polymer ?
#
loop_
_entity_poly.entity_id
_entity_poly.type
_entity_poly.pdbx_seq_one_letter_code
_entity_poly.pdbx_strand_id
1 'polypeptide(L)'
;IVTQAAKWGHKAVAITDHAVAQAFPDAYWAGKKHGIKVIYGIEAYVVNDGEPIAFNLRDEALDEATYVVFDVETTGLSSVYDDIIELAGVKMREGEIIDTFEAFINPNKPLSAFTTELTGITDDMVKDAPTAKPVLEQFQQFCGDAILVAHNATFDIGFINKGYERVGLPQTDLPVIDTLELSRLVNPEYKSHGLNTLAKR
;
A
#
# COMPACT_ATOMS: atom_id res chain seq x y z
N ILE A 1 -14.94 -22.68 -18.27
CA ILE A 1 -14.34 -21.57 -19.03
C ILE A 1 -14.14 -21.98 -20.49
N VAL A 2 -13.28 -22.94 -20.82
CA VAL A 2 -12.91 -23.35 -22.20
C VAL A 2 -14.13 -23.73 -23.03
N THR A 3 -15.03 -24.57 -22.49
CA THR A 3 -16.28 -24.98 -23.15
C THR A 3 -17.17 -23.79 -23.48
N GLN A 4 -17.26 -22.81 -22.59
CA GLN A 4 -18.08 -21.63 -22.79
C GLN A 4 -17.48 -20.68 -23.84
N ALA A 5 -16.15 -20.51 -23.81
CA ALA A 5 -15.44 -19.74 -24.84
C ALA A 5 -15.64 -20.33 -26.25
N ALA A 6 -15.57 -21.67 -26.36
CA ALA A 6 -15.86 -22.36 -27.61
C ALA A 6 -17.31 -22.15 -28.09
N LYS A 7 -18.31 -22.21 -27.16
CA LYS A 7 -19.72 -21.94 -27.48
C LYS A 7 -19.95 -20.49 -27.97
N TRP A 8 -19.18 -19.56 -27.49
CA TRP A 8 -19.22 -18.15 -27.90
C TRP A 8 -18.47 -17.87 -29.21
N GLY A 9 -17.87 -18.91 -29.83
CA GLY A 9 -17.15 -18.80 -31.10
C GLY A 9 -15.75 -18.20 -30.98
N HIS A 10 -15.16 -18.15 -29.77
CA HIS A 10 -13.79 -17.70 -29.60
C HIS A 10 -12.81 -18.68 -30.26
N LYS A 11 -11.78 -18.14 -30.90
CA LYS A 11 -10.73 -18.94 -31.55
C LYS A 11 -9.68 -19.45 -30.57
N ALA A 12 -9.52 -18.75 -29.45
CA ALA A 12 -8.59 -19.08 -28.40
C ALA A 12 -9.11 -18.60 -27.05
N VAL A 13 -8.59 -19.17 -25.95
CA VAL A 13 -8.80 -18.75 -24.58
C VAL A 13 -7.49 -18.87 -23.81
N ALA A 14 -7.14 -17.88 -23.01
CA ALA A 14 -6.00 -17.95 -22.11
C ALA A 14 -6.44 -18.53 -20.75
N ILE A 15 -5.59 -19.33 -20.15
CA ILE A 15 -5.70 -19.83 -18.77
C ILE A 15 -4.45 -19.32 -18.03
N THR A 16 -4.69 -18.49 -17.02
CA THR A 16 -3.65 -17.81 -16.24
C THR A 16 -4.01 -17.94 -14.77
N ASP A 17 -3.69 -19.11 -14.20
CA ASP A 17 -3.95 -19.34 -12.77
C ASP A 17 -2.97 -18.55 -11.90
N HIS A 18 -3.44 -18.22 -10.71
CA HIS A 18 -2.72 -17.43 -9.71
C HIS A 18 -1.54 -18.25 -9.14
N ALA A 19 -0.33 -17.90 -9.51
CA ALA A 19 0.93 -18.54 -9.08
C ALA A 19 1.04 -20.07 -9.29
N VAL A 20 0.13 -20.68 -10.07
CA VAL A 20 0.07 -22.14 -10.29
C VAL A 20 -0.31 -22.48 -11.73
N ALA A 21 -0.12 -23.75 -12.11
CA ALA A 21 -0.45 -24.30 -13.43
C ALA A 21 -1.46 -25.48 -13.36
N GLN A 22 -2.18 -25.58 -12.26
CA GLN A 22 -3.03 -26.74 -11.96
C GLN A 22 -4.17 -26.96 -12.95
N ALA A 23 -4.73 -25.88 -13.53
CA ALA A 23 -5.79 -25.99 -14.52
C ALA A 23 -5.31 -26.39 -15.93
N PHE A 24 -4.00 -26.47 -16.20
CA PHE A 24 -3.47 -26.74 -17.54
C PHE A 24 -3.89 -28.09 -18.11
N PRO A 25 -3.84 -29.23 -17.38
CA PRO A 25 -4.29 -30.51 -17.91
C PRO A 25 -5.76 -30.49 -18.33
N ASP A 26 -6.63 -29.96 -17.46
CA ASP A 26 -8.07 -29.88 -17.73
C ASP A 26 -8.38 -28.96 -18.91
N ALA A 27 -7.69 -27.82 -18.98
CA ALA A 27 -7.80 -26.87 -20.08
C ALA A 27 -7.34 -27.50 -21.41
N TYR A 28 -6.26 -28.28 -21.40
CA TYR A 28 -5.76 -29.01 -22.58
C TYR A 28 -6.81 -29.97 -23.15
N TRP A 29 -7.36 -30.83 -22.27
CA TRP A 29 -8.35 -31.79 -22.72
C TRP A 29 -9.66 -31.14 -23.17
N ALA A 30 -10.08 -30.06 -22.48
CA ALA A 30 -11.23 -29.28 -22.89
C ALA A 30 -10.98 -28.57 -24.24
N GLY A 31 -9.80 -28.01 -24.46
CA GLY A 31 -9.40 -27.42 -25.73
C GLY A 31 -9.44 -28.42 -26.90
N LYS A 32 -8.87 -29.60 -26.69
CA LYS A 32 -8.93 -30.71 -27.65
C LYS A 32 -10.36 -31.14 -27.98
N LYS A 33 -11.19 -31.29 -26.94
CA LYS A 33 -12.58 -31.73 -27.07
C LYS A 33 -13.43 -30.73 -27.86
N HIS A 34 -13.20 -29.44 -27.68
CA HIS A 34 -14.03 -28.37 -28.27
C HIS A 34 -13.39 -27.67 -29.48
N GLY A 35 -12.19 -28.09 -29.89
CA GLY A 35 -11.51 -27.53 -31.08
C GLY A 35 -11.08 -26.06 -30.90
N ILE A 36 -10.86 -25.60 -29.67
CA ILE A 36 -10.43 -24.22 -29.37
C ILE A 36 -8.96 -24.21 -28.92
N LYS A 37 -8.19 -23.21 -29.35
CA LYS A 37 -6.80 -23.05 -28.92
C LYS A 37 -6.76 -22.60 -27.46
N VAL A 38 -5.99 -23.31 -26.61
CA VAL A 38 -5.68 -22.87 -25.26
C VAL A 38 -4.30 -22.23 -25.24
N ILE A 39 -4.22 -21.05 -24.64
CA ILE A 39 -2.98 -20.32 -24.39
C ILE A 39 -2.70 -20.48 -22.89
N TYR A 40 -1.53 -21.02 -22.56
CA TYR A 40 -1.13 -21.27 -21.19
C TYR A 40 -0.25 -20.11 -20.71
N GLY A 41 -0.59 -19.57 -19.57
CA GLY A 41 0.15 -18.53 -18.88
C GLY A 41 0.07 -18.73 -17.38
N ILE A 42 0.70 -17.86 -16.65
CA ILE A 42 0.66 -17.84 -15.19
C ILE A 42 0.63 -16.39 -14.74
N GLU A 43 -0.16 -16.08 -13.75
CA GLU A 43 -0.03 -14.86 -13.00
C GLU A 43 1.08 -15.06 -11.98
N ALA A 44 2.29 -14.58 -12.34
CA ALA A 44 3.48 -14.81 -11.53
C ALA A 44 3.65 -13.73 -10.48
N TYR A 45 4.03 -14.12 -9.26
CA TYR A 45 4.59 -13.19 -8.30
C TYR A 45 6.04 -12.92 -8.66
N VAL A 46 6.33 -11.67 -9.00
CA VAL A 46 7.71 -11.22 -9.21
C VAL A 46 8.20 -10.66 -7.88
N VAL A 47 9.18 -11.32 -7.29
CA VAL A 47 9.89 -10.80 -6.11
C VAL A 47 11.07 -9.99 -6.63
N ASN A 48 11.14 -8.73 -6.24
CA ASN A 48 12.31 -7.91 -6.45
C ASN A 48 13.18 -7.99 -5.18
N ASP A 49 14.21 -8.83 -5.20
CA ASP A 49 15.14 -8.99 -4.07
C ASP A 49 15.97 -7.72 -3.79
N GLY A 50 15.76 -6.66 -4.57
CA GLY A 50 16.43 -5.38 -4.46
C GLY A 50 15.52 -4.24 -3.99
N GLU A 51 14.37 -4.52 -3.35
CA GLU A 51 13.58 -3.46 -2.74
C GLU A 51 14.39 -2.74 -1.67
N PRO A 52 14.56 -1.42 -1.80
CA PRO A 52 15.36 -0.66 -0.85
C PRO A 52 14.65 -0.59 0.51
N ILE A 53 15.42 -0.81 1.58
CA ILE A 53 14.95 -0.62 2.96
C ILE A 53 14.76 0.87 3.31
N ALA A 54 15.38 1.75 2.53
CA ALA A 54 15.27 3.20 2.69
C ALA A 54 15.53 3.92 1.37
N PHE A 55 14.90 5.06 1.17
CA PHE A 55 15.05 5.89 -0.03
C PHE A 55 15.15 7.38 0.34
N ASN A 56 15.56 8.23 -0.61
CA ASN A 56 15.87 9.64 -0.39
C ASN A 56 16.93 9.83 0.70
N LEU A 57 17.96 9.00 0.71
CA LEU A 57 18.95 8.93 1.79
C LEU A 57 19.68 10.26 1.97
N ARG A 58 19.97 10.59 3.24
CA ARG A 58 20.83 11.69 3.66
C ARG A 58 21.96 11.12 4.53
N ASP A 59 23.09 11.83 4.58
CA ASP A 59 24.17 11.52 5.50
C ASP A 59 23.84 12.12 6.87
N GLU A 60 23.16 11.35 7.70
CA GLU A 60 22.63 11.75 9.00
C GLU A 60 22.85 10.64 10.03
N ALA A 61 23.24 11.02 11.24
CA ALA A 61 23.41 10.09 12.36
C ALA A 61 22.03 9.61 12.85
N LEU A 62 21.78 8.30 12.76
CA LEU A 62 20.46 7.73 13.07
C LEU A 62 20.06 7.85 14.55
N ASP A 63 21.02 7.91 15.47
CA ASP A 63 20.79 8.06 16.91
C ASP A 63 20.40 9.49 17.32
N GLU A 64 20.74 10.49 16.49
CA GLU A 64 20.42 11.91 16.71
C GLU A 64 19.22 12.37 15.86
N ALA A 65 18.80 11.57 14.88
CA ALA A 65 17.75 11.90 13.93
C ALA A 65 16.38 12.04 14.59
N THR A 66 15.55 12.89 13.98
CA THR A 66 14.12 12.95 14.29
C THR A 66 13.38 12.05 13.32
N TYR A 67 12.46 11.24 13.84
CA TYR A 67 11.64 10.33 13.06
C TYR A 67 10.17 10.73 13.12
N VAL A 68 9.45 10.56 12.02
CA VAL A 68 7.98 10.56 11.98
C VAL A 68 7.53 9.18 11.53
N VAL A 69 7.05 8.39 12.48
CA VAL A 69 6.42 7.09 12.22
C VAL A 69 4.95 7.37 11.91
N PHE A 70 4.48 6.99 10.73
CA PHE A 70 3.15 7.34 10.29
C PHE A 70 2.47 6.22 9.51
N ASP A 71 1.16 6.34 9.38
CA ASP A 71 0.29 5.41 8.66
C ASP A 71 -0.89 6.17 8.05
N VAL A 72 -1.47 5.65 6.96
CA VAL A 72 -2.65 6.20 6.32
C VAL A 72 -3.76 5.17 6.19
N GLU A 73 -5.00 5.57 6.50
CA GLU A 73 -6.18 4.82 6.13
C GLU A 73 -6.81 5.43 4.88
N THR A 74 -7.28 4.58 3.97
CA THR A 74 -7.67 4.99 2.62
C THR A 74 -8.99 4.38 2.18
N THR A 75 -9.62 4.96 1.14
CA THR A 75 -10.86 4.40 0.56
C THR A 75 -10.62 3.16 -0.30
N GLY A 76 -9.36 2.82 -0.60
CA GLY A 76 -8.96 1.67 -1.41
C GLY A 76 -7.45 1.61 -1.59
N LEU A 77 -6.95 0.79 -2.50
CA LEU A 77 -5.53 0.46 -2.63
C LEU A 77 -4.76 1.30 -3.66
N SER A 78 -5.45 2.12 -4.43
CA SER A 78 -4.83 2.87 -5.53
C SER A 78 -4.67 4.35 -5.18
N SER A 79 -3.45 4.81 -4.95
CA SER A 79 -3.17 6.24 -4.73
C SER A 79 -3.64 7.15 -5.87
N VAL A 80 -3.89 6.58 -7.09
CA VAL A 80 -4.40 7.33 -8.25
C VAL A 80 -5.91 7.56 -8.17
N TYR A 81 -6.69 6.60 -7.65
CA TYR A 81 -8.15 6.61 -7.66
C TYR A 81 -8.78 6.76 -6.29
N ASP A 82 -8.04 6.44 -5.24
CA ASP A 82 -8.53 6.43 -3.88
C ASP A 82 -8.01 7.64 -3.09
N ASP A 83 -8.62 7.87 -1.93
CA ASP A 83 -8.37 9.03 -1.10
C ASP A 83 -7.92 8.59 0.30
N ILE A 84 -7.09 9.40 0.94
CA ILE A 84 -6.77 9.26 2.37
C ILE A 84 -8.00 9.70 3.16
N ILE A 85 -8.40 8.92 4.15
CA ILE A 85 -9.51 9.20 5.07
C ILE A 85 -9.06 9.38 6.52
N GLU A 86 -7.86 8.90 6.87
CA GLU A 86 -7.18 9.16 8.13
C GLU A 86 -5.68 9.23 7.90
N LEU A 87 -5.01 10.10 8.62
CA LEU A 87 -3.57 10.25 8.61
C LEU A 87 -3.11 10.44 10.05
N ALA A 88 -2.30 9.50 10.53
CA ALA A 88 -1.75 9.52 11.86
C ALA A 88 -0.22 9.45 11.85
N GLY A 89 0.43 10.10 12.80
CA GLY A 89 1.87 10.09 12.92
C GLY A 89 2.35 10.37 14.34
N VAL A 90 3.48 9.77 14.69
CA VAL A 90 4.18 9.98 15.94
C VAL A 90 5.58 10.50 15.64
N LYS A 91 5.92 11.66 16.18
CA LYS A 91 7.27 12.22 16.07
C LYS A 91 8.11 11.78 17.25
N MET A 92 9.27 11.22 16.93
CA MET A 92 10.20 10.68 17.92
C MET A 92 11.60 11.24 17.75
N ARG A 93 12.30 11.38 18.86
CA ARG A 93 13.73 11.72 18.88
C ARG A 93 14.38 11.07 20.11
N GLU A 94 15.57 10.54 19.95
CA GLU A 94 16.32 9.89 21.06
C GLU A 94 15.49 8.82 21.82
N GLY A 95 14.59 8.12 21.09
CA GLY A 95 13.72 7.10 21.65
C GLY A 95 12.45 7.62 22.36
N GLU A 96 12.29 8.96 22.49
CA GLU A 96 11.13 9.57 23.14
C GLU A 96 10.13 10.13 22.13
N ILE A 97 8.85 10.02 22.43
CA ILE A 97 7.78 10.66 21.66
C ILE A 97 7.75 12.14 22.03
N ILE A 98 7.98 13.01 21.06
CA ILE A 98 8.01 14.46 21.26
C ILE A 98 6.77 15.19 20.71
N ASP A 99 6.03 14.56 19.78
CA ASP A 99 4.80 15.14 19.22
C ASP A 99 3.94 14.04 18.57
N THR A 100 2.65 14.31 18.35
CA THR A 100 1.71 13.42 17.69
C THR A 100 0.82 14.17 16.73
N PHE A 101 0.44 13.51 15.64
CA PHE A 101 -0.48 14.01 14.64
C PHE A 101 -1.56 12.95 14.39
N GLU A 102 -2.83 13.38 14.35
CA GLU A 102 -3.95 12.53 13.99
C GLU A 102 -5.04 13.39 13.38
N ALA A 103 -5.51 13.03 12.20
CA ALA A 103 -6.57 13.75 11.53
C ALA A 103 -7.38 12.85 10.59
N PHE A 104 -8.70 12.92 10.70
CA PHE A 104 -9.61 12.43 9.66
C PHE A 104 -9.64 13.41 8.48
N ILE A 105 -9.91 12.86 7.29
CA ILE A 105 -10.06 13.61 6.05
C ILE A 105 -11.41 13.24 5.43
N ASN A 106 -12.21 14.27 5.09
CA ASN A 106 -13.44 14.05 4.34
C ASN A 106 -13.12 13.74 2.86
N PRO A 107 -13.41 12.53 2.35
CA PRO A 107 -13.18 12.17 0.96
C PRO A 107 -14.21 12.78 -0.01
N ASN A 108 -15.23 13.51 0.51
CA ASN A 108 -16.36 14.08 -0.25
C ASN A 108 -17.16 13.02 -1.03
N LYS A 109 -17.12 11.78 -0.61
CA LYS A 109 -17.88 10.65 -1.16
C LYS A 109 -18.18 9.64 -0.04
N PRO A 110 -19.28 8.86 -0.16
CA PRO A 110 -19.57 7.81 0.81
C PRO A 110 -18.46 6.76 0.84
N LEU A 111 -18.18 6.22 2.02
CA LEU A 111 -17.28 5.11 2.21
C LEU A 111 -17.95 3.81 1.78
N SER A 112 -17.19 2.89 1.19
CA SER A 112 -17.69 1.56 0.89
C SER A 112 -17.86 0.74 2.19
N ALA A 113 -18.80 -0.20 2.19
CA ALA A 113 -18.95 -1.14 3.31
C ALA A 113 -17.65 -1.89 3.60
N PHE A 114 -16.89 -2.22 2.56
CA PHE A 114 -15.58 -2.86 2.66
C PHE A 114 -14.55 -1.94 3.37
N THR A 115 -14.50 -0.66 3.01
CA THR A 115 -13.61 0.31 3.67
C THR A 115 -13.92 0.40 5.16
N THR A 116 -15.20 0.56 5.51
CA THR A 116 -15.64 0.65 6.91
C THR A 116 -15.34 -0.64 7.69
N GLU A 117 -15.54 -1.81 7.08
CA GLU A 117 -15.24 -3.10 7.73
C GLU A 117 -13.72 -3.26 7.98
N LEU A 118 -12.89 -2.82 7.02
CA LEU A 118 -11.44 -2.95 7.10
C LEU A 118 -10.81 -1.98 8.10
N THR A 119 -11.19 -0.69 8.03
CA THR A 119 -10.56 0.41 8.79
C THR A 119 -11.28 0.74 10.09
N GLY A 120 -12.55 0.36 10.21
CA GLY A 120 -13.43 0.79 11.30
C GLY A 120 -13.96 2.22 11.14
N ILE A 121 -13.51 2.96 10.12
CA ILE A 121 -13.92 4.36 9.88
C ILE A 121 -15.28 4.37 9.19
N THR A 122 -16.18 5.20 9.72
CA THR A 122 -17.54 5.36 9.21
C THR A 122 -17.74 6.72 8.54
N ASP A 123 -18.78 6.84 7.70
CA ASP A 123 -19.16 8.13 7.10
C ASP A 123 -19.38 9.22 8.16
N ASP A 124 -19.95 8.86 9.31
CA ASP A 124 -20.18 9.82 10.40
C ASP A 124 -18.89 10.39 11.00
N MET A 125 -17.78 9.63 10.97
CA MET A 125 -16.49 10.08 11.48
C MET A 125 -15.81 11.08 10.54
N VAL A 126 -16.03 10.96 9.24
CA VAL A 126 -15.33 11.78 8.23
C VAL A 126 -16.17 12.88 7.62
N LYS A 127 -17.51 12.88 7.76
CA LYS A 127 -18.41 13.84 7.08
C LYS A 127 -18.13 15.30 7.45
N ASP A 128 -17.78 15.57 8.70
CA ASP A 128 -17.49 16.90 9.23
C ASP A 128 -15.97 17.18 9.33
N ALA A 129 -15.14 16.23 8.89
CA ALA A 129 -13.69 16.38 8.88
C ALA A 129 -13.23 17.38 7.81
N PRO A 130 -12.05 17.99 7.98
CA PRO A 130 -11.44 18.84 6.96
C PRO A 130 -11.23 18.08 5.63
N THR A 131 -11.14 18.82 4.53
CA THR A 131 -10.69 18.28 3.25
C THR A 131 -9.18 17.98 3.28
N ALA A 132 -8.68 17.26 2.28
CA ALA A 132 -7.28 16.82 2.22
C ALA A 132 -6.26 17.97 2.32
N LYS A 133 -6.53 19.12 1.69
CA LYS A 133 -5.54 20.20 1.61
C LYS A 133 -5.04 20.71 2.97
N PRO A 134 -5.89 21.17 3.89
CA PRO A 134 -5.40 21.68 5.19
C PRO A 134 -4.73 20.59 6.04
N VAL A 135 -5.19 19.33 5.95
CA VAL A 135 -4.59 18.24 6.71
C VAL A 135 -3.20 17.90 6.18
N LEU A 136 -3.04 17.82 4.86
CA LEU A 136 -1.76 17.55 4.23
C LEU A 136 -0.74 18.69 4.43
N GLU A 137 -1.19 19.95 4.41
CA GLU A 137 -0.34 21.12 4.75
C GLU A 137 0.16 21.02 6.21
N GLN A 138 -0.72 20.67 7.14
CA GLN A 138 -0.35 20.47 8.55
C GLN A 138 0.60 19.27 8.74
N PHE A 139 0.34 18.17 8.06
CA PHE A 139 1.20 16.99 8.12
C PHE A 139 2.60 17.29 7.56
N GLN A 140 2.70 18.02 6.44
CA GLN A 140 3.99 18.45 5.90
C GLN A 140 4.77 19.30 6.91
N GLN A 141 4.10 20.22 7.62
CA GLN A 141 4.70 21.02 8.68
C GLN A 141 5.09 20.16 9.89
N PHE A 142 4.23 19.19 10.25
CA PHE A 142 4.54 18.23 11.31
C PHE A 142 5.77 17.40 10.98
N CYS A 143 5.94 16.93 9.74
CA CYS A 143 7.14 16.18 9.34
C CYS A 143 8.41 17.04 9.46
N GLY A 144 8.37 18.28 9.00
CA GLY A 144 9.56 19.15 8.97
C GLY A 144 10.66 18.55 8.10
N ASP A 145 11.81 18.27 8.70
CA ASP A 145 12.99 17.64 8.08
C ASP A 145 13.24 16.18 8.57
N ALA A 146 12.28 15.60 9.29
CA ALA A 146 12.39 14.28 9.90
C ALA A 146 12.55 13.16 8.87
N ILE A 147 13.12 12.04 9.31
CA ILE A 147 13.08 10.77 8.58
C ILE A 147 11.67 10.17 8.73
N LEU A 148 11.03 9.88 7.62
CA LEU A 148 9.72 9.23 7.59
C LEU A 148 9.88 7.73 7.78
N VAL A 149 8.99 7.12 8.54
CA VAL A 149 9.01 5.68 8.83
C VAL A 149 7.60 5.12 8.66
N ALA A 150 7.44 4.11 7.81
CA ALA A 150 6.17 3.41 7.63
C ALA A 150 6.39 1.92 7.39
N HIS A 151 5.33 1.12 7.49
CA HIS A 151 5.38 -0.32 7.26
C HIS A 151 4.77 -0.67 5.90
N ASN A 152 5.58 -1.08 4.94
CA ASN A 152 5.28 -1.07 3.50
C ASN A 152 5.18 0.36 2.97
N ALA A 153 6.20 1.14 3.28
CA ALA A 153 6.24 2.59 3.13
C ALA A 153 5.93 3.11 1.71
N THR A 154 6.14 2.29 0.68
CA THR A 154 5.80 2.66 -0.70
C THR A 154 4.31 2.92 -0.88
N PHE A 155 3.45 2.23 -0.11
CA PHE A 155 2.00 2.46 -0.09
C PHE A 155 1.67 3.84 0.48
N ASP A 156 2.09 4.11 1.69
CA ASP A 156 1.78 5.36 2.42
C ASP A 156 2.36 6.58 1.72
N ILE A 157 3.64 6.52 1.33
CA ILE A 157 4.32 7.59 0.59
C ILE A 157 3.65 7.82 -0.78
N GLY A 158 3.18 6.76 -1.43
CA GLY A 158 2.42 6.86 -2.69
C GLY A 158 1.14 7.69 -2.52
N PHE A 159 0.38 7.45 -1.44
CA PHE A 159 -0.82 8.21 -1.12
C PHE A 159 -0.50 9.66 -0.69
N ILE A 160 0.50 9.87 0.15
CA ILE A 160 0.94 11.22 0.56
C ILE A 160 1.37 12.04 -0.66
N ASN A 161 2.26 11.53 -1.50
CA ASN A 161 2.76 12.23 -2.68
C ASN A 161 1.64 12.53 -3.69
N LYS A 162 0.72 11.58 -3.89
CA LYS A 162 -0.43 11.81 -4.77
C LYS A 162 -1.42 12.80 -4.18
N GLY A 163 -1.60 12.77 -2.87
CA GLY A 163 -2.37 13.78 -2.13
C GLY A 163 -1.77 15.18 -2.28
N TYR A 164 -0.46 15.31 -2.08
CA TYR A 164 0.26 16.58 -2.27
C TYR A 164 0.09 17.11 -3.70
N GLU A 165 0.30 16.28 -4.71
CA GLU A 165 0.09 16.65 -6.11
C GLU A 165 -1.32 17.20 -6.36
N ARG A 166 -2.36 16.51 -5.85
CA ARG A 166 -3.77 16.91 -6.02
C ARG A 166 -4.11 18.27 -5.40
N VAL A 167 -3.43 18.62 -4.31
CA VAL A 167 -3.67 19.88 -3.59
C VAL A 167 -2.67 20.99 -3.92
N GLY A 168 -1.72 20.71 -4.83
CA GLY A 168 -0.72 21.68 -5.31
C GLY A 168 0.46 21.88 -4.37
N LEU A 169 0.75 20.90 -3.51
CA LEU A 169 1.95 20.85 -2.69
C LEU A 169 3.08 20.09 -3.41
N PRO A 170 4.35 20.39 -3.11
CA PRO A 170 5.46 19.60 -3.61
C PRO A 170 5.43 18.20 -2.99
N GLN A 171 5.82 17.18 -3.77
CA GLN A 171 6.03 15.84 -3.25
C GLN A 171 7.15 15.85 -2.20
N THR A 172 7.08 14.91 -1.25
CA THR A 172 8.12 14.79 -0.24
C THR A 172 9.42 14.23 -0.84
N ASP A 173 10.52 14.84 -0.46
CA ASP A 173 11.90 14.38 -0.72
C ASP A 173 12.60 13.95 0.57
N LEU A 174 11.84 13.85 1.66
CA LEU A 174 12.36 13.40 2.95
C LEU A 174 12.89 11.96 2.87
N PRO A 175 13.91 11.61 3.66
CA PRO A 175 14.33 10.25 3.82
C PRO A 175 13.18 9.37 4.32
N VAL A 176 13.10 8.14 3.80
CA VAL A 176 12.06 7.19 4.20
C VAL A 176 12.71 5.87 4.57
N ILE A 177 12.25 5.27 5.66
CA ILE A 177 12.60 3.90 6.08
C ILE A 177 11.36 3.04 5.98
N ASP A 178 11.47 1.89 5.28
CA ASP A 178 10.46 0.87 5.21
C ASP A 178 10.71 -0.23 6.25
N THR A 179 9.88 -0.28 7.29
CA THR A 179 10.07 -1.26 8.38
C THR A 179 9.70 -2.69 7.97
N LEU A 180 8.91 -2.89 6.91
CA LEU A 180 8.64 -4.21 6.36
C LEU A 180 9.91 -4.77 5.71
N GLU A 181 10.56 -4.00 4.83
CA GLU A 181 11.77 -4.43 4.15
C GLU A 181 12.96 -4.51 5.12
N LEU A 182 13.05 -3.58 6.07
CA LEU A 182 14.04 -3.66 7.15
C LEU A 182 13.87 -4.96 7.96
N SER A 183 12.63 -5.31 8.33
CA SER A 183 12.35 -6.56 9.07
C SER A 183 12.72 -7.80 8.26
N ARG A 184 12.48 -7.80 6.96
CA ARG A 184 12.88 -8.90 6.06
C ARG A 184 14.40 -9.08 6.00
N LEU A 185 15.13 -7.97 5.99
CA LEU A 185 16.58 -7.97 5.96
C LEU A 185 17.18 -8.48 7.27
N VAL A 186 16.74 -7.95 8.42
CA VAL A 186 17.37 -8.23 9.72
C VAL A 186 16.86 -9.50 10.39
N ASN A 187 15.70 -10.01 9.97
CA ASN A 187 15.05 -11.21 10.53
C ASN A 187 14.56 -12.16 9.42
N PRO A 188 15.43 -12.62 8.52
CA PRO A 188 15.03 -13.41 7.36
C PRO A 188 14.36 -14.75 7.73
N GLU A 189 14.57 -15.22 8.96
CA GLU A 189 13.99 -16.47 9.47
C GLU A 189 12.52 -16.32 9.92
N TYR A 190 11.98 -15.11 9.98
CA TYR A 190 10.60 -14.91 10.40
C TYR A 190 9.62 -15.35 9.31
N LYS A 191 8.60 -16.11 9.70
CA LYS A 191 7.54 -16.58 8.79
C LYS A 191 6.57 -15.48 8.39
N SER A 192 6.52 -14.39 9.15
CA SER A 192 5.63 -13.25 8.92
C SER A 192 6.31 -11.97 9.42
N HIS A 193 6.26 -10.96 8.58
CA HIS A 193 6.77 -9.61 8.84
C HIS A 193 5.65 -8.58 8.97
N GLY A 194 4.38 -9.02 9.09
CA GLY A 194 3.26 -8.11 9.33
C GLY A 194 3.38 -7.39 10.67
N LEU A 195 3.00 -6.12 10.72
CA LEU A 195 3.17 -5.21 11.84
C LEU A 195 2.66 -5.81 13.17
N ASN A 196 1.45 -6.39 13.16
CA ASN A 196 0.87 -7.07 14.34
C ASN A 196 1.69 -8.25 14.86
N THR A 197 2.46 -8.90 14.00
CA THR A 197 3.34 -10.01 14.38
C THR A 197 4.63 -9.48 14.99
N LEU A 198 5.20 -8.43 14.38
CA LEU A 198 6.42 -7.81 14.86
C LEU A 198 6.23 -7.12 16.22
N ALA A 199 5.12 -6.42 16.42
CA ALA A 199 4.80 -5.72 17.66
C ALA A 199 4.61 -6.64 18.89
N LYS A 200 4.43 -7.95 18.69
CA LYS A 200 4.28 -8.95 19.76
C LYS A 200 5.58 -9.65 20.14
N ARG A 201 6.69 -9.30 19.49
CA ARG A 201 8.01 -9.89 19.67
C ARG A 201 8.93 -8.97 20.43
#